data_a9ebf3f803b3ebee7146711cd900da01
#
_entry.id   a9ebf3f803b3ebee7146711cd900da01
#
_cell.length_a   1.000
_cell.length_b   1.000
_cell.length_c   1.000
_cell.angle_alpha   90.00
_cell.angle_beta   90.00
_cell.angle_gamma   90.00
#
_symmetry.space_group_name_H-M   'P 1'
#
loop_
_entity.id
_entity.type
_entity.pdbx_description
1 polymer ?
#
loop_
_entity_poly.entity_id
_entity_poly.type
_entity_poly.pdbx_seq_one_letter_code
_entity_poly.pdbx_strand_id
1 'polypeptide(L)'
;MADENARHHNMPAAANHTLPVHAITFGPGNDVTNVNTFLAFNTCTNYGGQNFLSVSGEGCSSEAVGQLSGMAGLLYSAARKYGLSPPLSASEAMQLWINTADDIDVPESREEESKYYWSQPGFDQRFGYGRANADTAVRWVKDGKIPPEIDIVRPYWFEVLYRDQVKGPVELKGTISAPRATSYDYVVEWAPGVEPLDSMFKVIAE
;
A
#
# COMPACT_ATOMS: atom_id res chain seq x y z
N MET A 1 11.27 19.75 1.49
CA MET A 1 12.19 18.71 2.01
C MET A 1 11.31 17.68 2.68
N ALA A 2 11.36 16.45 2.25
CA ALA A 2 10.75 15.40 3.02
C ALA A 2 11.50 15.37 4.36
N ASP A 3 10.79 15.54 5.46
CA ASP A 3 11.39 15.34 6.76
C ASP A 3 11.76 13.87 6.85
N GLU A 4 13.01 13.66 7.03
CA GLU A 4 13.62 12.36 7.07
C GLU A 4 12.95 11.55 8.19
N ASN A 5 12.31 10.44 7.80
CA ASN A 5 11.71 9.54 8.75
C ASN A 5 10.65 10.20 9.67
N ALA A 6 9.79 11.02 9.10
CA ALA A 6 8.74 11.70 9.82
C ALA A 6 7.34 11.20 9.45
N ARG A 7 6.42 11.22 10.42
CA ARG A 7 5.02 10.87 10.24
C ARG A 7 4.24 12.06 9.65
N HIS A 8 4.71 12.56 8.52
CA HIS A 8 4.10 13.67 7.82
C HIS A 8 3.54 13.25 6.47
N HIS A 9 2.50 13.92 6.07
CA HIS A 9 1.81 13.66 4.82
C HIS A 9 2.16 14.74 3.80
N ASN A 10 2.78 14.33 2.72
CA ASN A 10 3.06 15.24 1.62
C ASN A 10 1.85 15.35 0.68
N MET A 11 1.36 16.54 0.47
CA MET A 11 0.37 16.80 -0.58
C MET A 11 1.08 17.09 -1.91
N PRO A 12 0.60 16.55 -3.02
CA PRO A 12 -0.65 15.79 -3.23
C PRO A 12 -0.53 14.27 -3.02
N ALA A 13 0.61 13.75 -2.57
CA ALA A 13 0.84 12.30 -2.45
C ALA A 13 -0.19 11.61 -1.54
N ALA A 14 -0.65 12.30 -0.50
CA ALA A 14 -1.66 11.79 0.42
C ALA A 14 -3.12 12.07 -0.02
N ALA A 15 -3.34 12.57 -1.24
CA ALA A 15 -4.68 12.77 -1.76
C ALA A 15 -5.33 11.44 -2.15
N ASN A 16 -6.66 11.39 -2.13
CA ASN A 16 -7.41 10.24 -2.62
C ASN A 16 -7.04 9.91 -4.08
N HIS A 17 -7.07 8.64 -4.41
CA HIS A 17 -6.72 8.11 -5.74
C HIS A 17 -5.25 8.31 -6.15
N THR A 18 -4.37 8.55 -5.19
CA THR A 18 -2.92 8.44 -5.37
C THR A 18 -2.41 7.17 -4.72
N LEU A 19 -1.27 6.68 -5.18
CA LEU A 19 -0.57 5.55 -4.57
C LEU A 19 0.74 6.06 -3.95
N PRO A 20 0.72 6.50 -2.69
CA PRO A 20 1.93 6.90 -1.98
C PRO A 20 2.85 5.70 -1.76
N VAL A 21 4.15 5.93 -1.91
CA VAL A 21 5.14 4.88 -1.76
C VAL A 21 6.28 5.31 -0.84
N HIS A 22 6.79 4.36 -0.09
CA HIS A 22 8.02 4.50 0.68
C HIS A 22 9.23 4.10 -0.14
N ALA A 23 10.39 4.64 0.22
CA ALA A 23 11.66 4.10 -0.20
C ALA A 23 12.18 3.10 0.83
N ILE A 24 12.59 1.94 0.38
CA ILE A 24 13.33 0.94 1.16
C ILE A 24 14.69 0.68 0.52
N THR A 25 15.63 0.26 1.33
CA THR A 25 16.98 -0.04 0.89
C THR A 25 17.46 -1.34 1.52
N PHE A 26 18.63 -1.79 1.15
CA PHE A 26 19.29 -2.90 1.79
C PHE A 26 20.16 -2.41 2.96
N GLY A 27 20.26 -3.22 4.00
CA GLY A 27 21.13 -2.93 5.13
C GLY A 27 22.62 -3.09 4.77
N PRO A 28 23.53 -2.50 5.56
CA PRO A 28 24.96 -2.66 5.36
C PRO A 28 25.38 -4.13 5.31
N GLY A 29 26.19 -4.51 4.30
CA GLY A 29 26.67 -5.88 4.12
C GLY A 29 25.67 -6.85 3.50
N ASN A 30 24.47 -6.40 3.14
CA ASN A 30 23.49 -7.22 2.48
C ASN A 30 23.78 -7.37 0.98
N ASP A 31 23.33 -8.47 0.41
CA ASP A 31 23.45 -8.77 -1.00
C ASP A 31 22.38 -7.99 -1.79
N VAL A 32 22.79 -7.01 -2.57
CA VAL A 32 21.92 -6.16 -3.40
C VAL A 32 21.16 -6.96 -4.47
N THR A 33 21.61 -8.16 -4.79
CA THR A 33 20.95 -9.05 -5.75
C THR A 33 19.86 -9.90 -5.12
N ASN A 34 19.82 -9.96 -3.78
CA ASN A 34 18.83 -10.71 -3.04
C ASN A 34 17.69 -9.80 -2.58
N VAL A 35 16.54 -9.94 -3.20
CA VAL A 35 15.34 -9.14 -2.88
C VAL A 35 14.95 -9.21 -1.41
N ASN A 36 15.23 -10.28 -0.72
CA ASN A 36 14.92 -10.45 0.70
C ASN A 36 15.80 -9.59 1.63
N THR A 37 16.82 -8.93 1.11
CA THR A 37 17.68 -8.02 1.89
C THR A 37 17.18 -6.57 1.84
N PHE A 38 16.19 -6.25 1.02
CA PHE A 38 15.55 -4.94 0.96
C PHE A 38 14.49 -4.80 2.05
N LEU A 39 14.96 -4.75 3.30
CA LEU A 39 14.12 -4.66 4.50
C LEU A 39 14.40 -3.39 5.31
N ALA A 40 15.41 -2.62 4.92
CA ALA A 40 15.77 -1.41 5.64
C ALA A 40 14.95 -0.22 5.13
N PHE A 41 14.31 0.47 6.05
CA PHE A 41 13.59 1.70 5.76
C PHE A 41 14.57 2.80 5.36
N ASN A 42 14.33 3.46 4.25
CA ASN A 42 15.13 4.59 3.84
C ASN A 42 14.73 5.83 4.66
N THR A 43 15.65 6.35 5.48
CA THR A 43 15.41 7.48 6.39
C THR A 43 15.07 8.80 5.68
N CYS A 44 15.15 8.82 4.36
CA CYS A 44 14.79 9.95 3.50
C CYS A 44 13.36 9.83 2.95
N THR A 45 12.49 9.10 3.63
CA THR A 45 11.09 8.91 3.26
C THR A 45 10.19 9.07 4.48
N ASN A 46 8.96 9.52 4.28
CA ASN A 46 7.98 9.61 5.35
C ASN A 46 7.24 8.28 5.53
N TYR A 47 6.59 8.11 6.65
CA TYR A 47 5.78 6.95 6.98
C TYR A 47 4.40 7.36 7.49
N GLY A 48 3.48 6.43 7.59
CA GLY A 48 2.13 6.68 8.10
C GLY A 48 1.08 5.81 7.40
N GLY A 49 -0.13 5.84 7.92
CA GLY A 49 -1.22 4.97 7.48
C GLY A 49 -1.71 5.14 6.04
N GLN A 50 -1.29 6.18 5.32
CA GLN A 50 -1.61 6.36 3.91
C GLN A 50 -0.51 5.92 2.95
N ASN A 51 0.59 5.44 3.44
CA ASN A 51 1.62 4.87 2.58
C ASN A 51 1.30 3.39 2.36
N PHE A 52 0.95 3.03 1.14
CA PHE A 52 0.44 1.70 0.87
C PHE A 52 1.52 0.72 0.41
N LEU A 53 2.66 1.22 -0.07
CA LEU A 53 3.62 0.36 -0.76
C LEU A 53 5.06 0.81 -0.53
N SER A 54 5.94 -0.17 -0.42
CA SER A 54 7.38 0.03 -0.38
C SER A 54 8.02 -0.30 -1.72
N VAL A 55 8.98 0.52 -2.14
CA VAL A 55 9.74 0.31 -3.38
C VAL A 55 11.22 0.58 -3.11
N SER A 56 12.10 -0.19 -3.71
CA SER A 56 13.54 0.06 -3.58
C SER A 56 13.90 1.48 -4.02
N GLY A 57 14.77 2.14 -3.27
CA GLY A 57 15.21 3.48 -3.63
C GLY A 57 16.27 3.97 -2.64
N GLU A 58 17.51 4.09 -3.10
CA GLU A 58 18.59 4.65 -2.29
C GLU A 58 18.57 6.19 -2.31
N GLY A 59 18.07 6.77 -3.39
CA GLY A 59 17.90 8.21 -3.58
C GLY A 59 16.58 8.76 -3.02
N CYS A 60 16.10 8.27 -1.87
CA CYS A 60 14.85 8.66 -1.23
C CYS A 60 13.58 8.21 -2.00
N SER A 61 12.43 8.71 -1.53
CA SER A 61 11.12 8.41 -2.12
C SER A 61 10.99 8.85 -3.59
N SER A 62 11.78 9.83 -4.04
CA SER A 62 11.76 10.26 -5.44
C SER A 62 12.21 9.15 -6.39
N GLU A 63 13.21 8.37 -6.01
CA GLU A 63 13.65 7.21 -6.79
C GLU A 63 12.60 6.11 -6.75
N ALA A 64 12.04 5.82 -5.59
CA ALA A 64 10.97 4.83 -5.44
C ALA A 64 9.76 5.15 -6.33
N VAL A 65 9.35 6.42 -6.40
CA VAL A 65 8.27 6.88 -7.30
C VAL A 65 8.64 6.66 -8.76
N GLY A 66 9.87 6.97 -9.16
CA GLY A 66 10.35 6.74 -10.52
C GLY A 66 10.31 5.26 -10.90
N GLN A 67 10.78 4.39 -10.01
CA GLN A 67 10.77 2.94 -10.22
C GLN A 67 9.34 2.40 -10.31
N LEU A 68 8.45 2.76 -9.38
CA LEU A 68 7.06 2.31 -9.43
C LEU A 68 6.35 2.80 -10.69
N SER A 69 6.63 4.03 -11.14
CA SER A 69 6.08 4.55 -12.39
C SER A 69 6.50 3.72 -13.60
N GLY A 70 7.76 3.30 -13.65
CA GLY A 70 8.27 2.38 -14.69
C GLY A 70 7.59 1.00 -14.62
N MET A 71 7.45 0.44 -13.42
CA MET A 71 6.73 -0.81 -13.20
C MET A 71 5.24 -0.71 -13.54
N ALA A 72 4.60 0.42 -13.29
CA ALA A 72 3.22 0.66 -13.71
C ALA A 72 3.10 0.67 -15.24
N GLY A 73 4.03 1.29 -15.94
CA GLY A 73 4.12 1.21 -17.42
C GLY A 73 4.22 -0.23 -17.93
N LEU A 74 5.02 -1.07 -17.25
CA LEU A 74 5.10 -2.51 -17.55
C LEU A 74 3.76 -3.21 -17.32
N LEU A 75 3.06 -2.91 -16.23
CA LEU A 75 1.76 -3.48 -15.91
C LEU A 75 0.71 -3.17 -16.99
N TYR A 76 0.61 -1.91 -17.43
CA TYR A 76 -0.27 -1.52 -18.53
C TYR A 76 0.13 -2.15 -19.86
N SER A 77 1.41 -2.29 -20.12
CA SER A 77 1.92 -2.97 -21.31
C SER A 77 1.54 -4.45 -21.29
N ALA A 78 1.62 -5.11 -20.15
CA ALA A 78 1.17 -6.49 -19.96
C ALA A 78 -0.34 -6.61 -20.18
N ALA A 79 -1.14 -5.72 -19.60
CA ALA A 79 -2.60 -5.71 -19.78
C ALA A 79 -2.98 -5.62 -21.27
N ARG A 80 -2.32 -4.76 -22.03
CA ARG A 80 -2.51 -4.67 -23.50
C ARG A 80 -2.06 -5.92 -24.22
N LYS A 81 -0.91 -6.46 -23.87
CA LYS A 81 -0.34 -7.68 -24.48
C LYS A 81 -1.26 -8.88 -24.32
N TYR A 82 -1.87 -9.02 -23.16
CA TYR A 82 -2.76 -10.14 -22.85
C TYR A 82 -4.22 -9.86 -23.20
N GLY A 83 -4.52 -8.73 -23.84
CA GLY A 83 -5.84 -8.41 -24.37
C GLY A 83 -6.87 -8.12 -23.27
N LEU A 84 -6.45 -7.57 -22.14
CA LEU A 84 -7.37 -7.25 -21.06
C LEU A 84 -8.45 -6.28 -21.52
N SER A 85 -9.70 -6.67 -21.36
CA SER A 85 -10.86 -5.88 -21.77
C SER A 85 -11.94 -5.90 -20.68
N PRO A 86 -12.47 -4.74 -20.24
CA PRO A 86 -12.03 -3.38 -20.62
C PRO A 86 -10.57 -3.12 -20.26
N PRO A 87 -9.94 -2.03 -20.74
CA PRO A 87 -8.57 -1.67 -20.34
C PRO A 87 -8.42 -1.53 -18.83
N LEU A 88 -7.22 -1.83 -18.33
CA LEU A 88 -6.89 -1.68 -16.90
C LEU A 88 -7.09 -0.22 -16.45
N SER A 89 -7.88 0.02 -15.41
CA SER A 89 -8.05 1.32 -14.80
C SER A 89 -6.88 1.67 -13.85
N ALA A 90 -6.78 2.93 -13.46
CA ALA A 90 -5.78 3.37 -12.49
C ALA A 90 -6.04 2.75 -11.10
N SER A 91 -7.31 2.70 -10.70
CA SER A 91 -7.70 2.11 -9.41
C SER A 91 -7.48 0.61 -9.36
N GLU A 92 -7.80 -0.12 -10.45
CA GLU A 92 -7.45 -1.55 -10.57
C GLU A 92 -5.93 -1.78 -10.50
N ALA A 93 -5.14 -0.92 -11.16
CA ALA A 93 -3.68 -1.00 -11.08
C ALA A 93 -3.17 -0.77 -9.65
N MET A 94 -3.74 0.18 -8.92
CA MET A 94 -3.42 0.41 -7.52
C MET A 94 -3.75 -0.82 -6.66
N GLN A 95 -4.93 -1.40 -6.84
CA GLN A 95 -5.33 -2.62 -6.14
C GLN A 95 -4.42 -3.81 -6.48
N LEU A 96 -4.00 -3.94 -7.74
CA LEU A 96 -3.02 -4.95 -8.12
C LEU A 96 -1.72 -4.80 -7.34
N TRP A 97 -1.16 -3.59 -7.26
CA TRP A 97 0.09 -3.36 -6.53
C TRP A 97 -0.04 -3.70 -5.06
N ILE A 98 -1.12 -3.29 -4.41
CA ILE A 98 -1.37 -3.55 -2.99
C ILE A 98 -1.50 -5.05 -2.73
N ASN A 99 -2.33 -5.74 -3.53
CA ASN A 99 -2.65 -7.16 -3.30
C ASN A 99 -1.54 -8.14 -3.77
N THR A 100 -0.55 -7.66 -4.51
CA THR A 100 0.59 -8.48 -4.97
C THR A 100 1.91 -8.10 -4.33
N ALA A 101 1.90 -7.20 -3.35
CA ALA A 101 3.08 -6.82 -2.62
C ALA A 101 3.65 -8.01 -1.82
N ASP A 102 4.96 -8.05 -1.70
CA ASP A 102 5.65 -8.96 -0.77
C ASP A 102 5.66 -8.29 0.60
N ASP A 103 4.98 -8.87 1.55
CA ASP A 103 4.95 -8.37 2.92
C ASP A 103 6.37 -8.27 3.52
N ILE A 104 6.60 -7.22 4.28
CA ILE A 104 7.86 -6.99 4.99
C ILE A 104 7.59 -7.12 6.48
N ASP A 105 7.93 -8.27 7.03
CA ASP A 105 7.84 -8.54 8.47
C ASP A 105 9.24 -8.56 9.08
N VAL A 106 9.63 -7.44 9.68
CA VAL A 106 10.90 -7.32 10.40
C VAL A 106 10.63 -7.51 11.88
N PRO A 107 11.14 -8.59 12.49
CA PRO A 107 10.85 -8.89 13.88
C PRO A 107 11.41 -7.81 14.82
N GLU A 108 10.73 -7.59 15.94
CA GLU A 108 11.10 -6.61 16.98
C GLU A 108 12.58 -6.75 17.44
N SER A 109 13.08 -7.98 17.44
CA SER A 109 14.48 -8.26 17.81
C SER A 109 15.53 -7.60 16.89
N ARG A 110 15.13 -7.12 15.71
CA ARG A 110 16.00 -6.41 14.75
C ARG A 110 15.82 -4.90 14.74
N GLU A 111 14.87 -4.36 15.50
CA GLU A 111 14.58 -2.93 15.52
C GLU A 111 15.81 -2.08 15.89
N GLU A 112 16.66 -2.57 16.78
CA GLU A 112 17.89 -1.89 17.21
C GLU A 112 18.99 -1.87 16.14
N GLU A 113 18.87 -2.71 15.11
CA GLU A 113 19.81 -2.69 14.00
C GLU A 113 19.61 -1.43 13.16
N SER A 114 20.71 -0.84 12.71
CA SER A 114 20.68 0.37 11.89
C SER A 114 19.73 0.21 10.70
N LYS A 115 18.77 1.14 10.58
CA LYS A 115 17.74 1.22 9.53
C LYS A 115 16.67 0.12 9.51
N TYR A 116 16.69 -0.82 10.42
CA TYR A 116 15.55 -1.73 10.59
C TYR A 116 14.56 -1.13 11.57
N TYR A 117 13.31 -1.23 11.22
CA TYR A 117 12.19 -0.84 12.06
C TYR A 117 11.28 -2.04 12.22
N TRP A 118 10.73 -2.18 13.42
CA TRP A 118 9.72 -3.18 13.66
C TRP A 118 8.54 -3.01 12.71
N SER A 119 8.05 -4.09 12.17
CA SER A 119 6.87 -4.20 11.35
C SER A 119 6.06 -5.43 11.77
N GLN A 120 4.91 -5.62 11.18
CA GLN A 120 4.02 -6.72 11.48
C GLN A 120 3.52 -7.36 10.18
N PRO A 121 3.03 -8.60 10.23
CA PRO A 121 2.34 -9.20 9.10
C PRO A 121 1.14 -8.35 8.66
N GLY A 122 0.99 -8.19 7.34
CA GLY A 122 -0.04 -7.35 6.75
C GLY A 122 0.36 -5.88 6.66
N PHE A 123 -0.59 -4.99 6.91
CA PHE A 123 -0.33 -3.56 6.81
C PHE A 123 0.40 -3.01 8.04
N ASP A 124 1.43 -2.22 7.82
CA ASP A 124 2.07 -1.38 8.82
C ASP A 124 2.42 0.02 8.26
N GLN A 125 2.67 0.99 9.15
CA GLN A 125 2.93 2.38 8.74
C GLN A 125 4.32 2.60 8.14
N ARG A 126 5.25 1.66 8.33
CA ARG A 126 6.63 1.78 7.85
C ARG A 126 6.79 1.26 6.44
N PHE A 127 6.13 0.15 6.13
CA PHE A 127 6.33 -0.55 4.85
C PHE A 127 5.05 -0.65 4.02
N GLY A 128 3.91 -0.18 4.55
CA GLY A 128 2.61 -0.31 3.90
C GLY A 128 2.15 -1.77 3.87
N TYR A 129 1.63 -2.22 2.73
CA TYR A 129 1.31 -3.64 2.48
C TYR A 129 2.53 -4.45 2.06
N GLY A 130 3.72 -3.84 2.03
CA GLY A 130 4.96 -4.50 1.69
C GLY A 130 5.62 -3.96 0.43
N ARG A 131 6.55 -4.74 -0.10
CA ARG A 131 7.38 -4.38 -1.24
C ARG A 131 6.67 -4.70 -2.56
N ALA A 132 6.67 -3.75 -3.49
CA ALA A 132 6.11 -3.93 -4.83
C ALA A 132 6.71 -5.15 -5.56
N ASN A 133 5.86 -6.06 -6.02
CA ASN A 133 6.25 -7.26 -6.75
C ASN A 133 5.70 -7.20 -8.19
N ALA A 134 6.54 -6.72 -9.11
CA ALA A 134 6.15 -6.58 -10.52
C ALA A 134 5.87 -7.93 -11.21
N ASP A 135 6.58 -8.99 -10.84
CA ASP A 135 6.39 -10.32 -11.42
C ASP A 135 5.01 -10.87 -11.06
N THR A 136 4.65 -10.83 -9.78
CA THR A 136 3.34 -11.29 -9.31
C THR A 136 2.22 -10.45 -9.91
N ALA A 137 2.36 -9.11 -9.95
CA ALA A 137 1.36 -8.22 -10.53
C ALA A 137 1.12 -8.52 -12.04
N VAL A 138 2.20 -8.71 -12.81
CA VAL A 138 2.10 -9.05 -14.22
C VAL A 138 1.49 -10.43 -14.43
N ARG A 139 1.80 -11.42 -13.60
CA ARG A 139 1.15 -12.75 -13.64
C ARG A 139 -0.34 -12.64 -13.35
N TRP A 140 -0.76 -11.85 -12.36
CA TRP A 140 -2.17 -11.66 -12.09
C TRP A 140 -2.90 -11.03 -13.27
N VAL A 141 -2.30 -10.02 -13.93
CA VAL A 141 -2.86 -9.46 -15.15
C VAL A 141 -2.99 -10.51 -16.25
N LYS A 142 -1.95 -11.32 -16.48
CA LYS A 142 -1.97 -12.40 -17.45
C LYS A 142 -3.09 -13.41 -17.18
N ASP A 143 -3.31 -13.73 -15.92
CA ASP A 143 -4.28 -14.73 -15.48
C ASP A 143 -5.70 -14.15 -15.33
N GLY A 144 -5.89 -12.85 -15.63
CA GLY A 144 -7.17 -12.16 -15.48
C GLY A 144 -7.61 -11.94 -14.02
N LYS A 145 -6.69 -12.09 -13.08
CA LYS A 145 -6.93 -11.86 -11.65
C LYS A 145 -6.78 -10.38 -11.32
N ILE A 146 -7.81 -9.61 -11.63
CA ILE A 146 -7.81 -8.17 -11.39
C ILE A 146 -8.73 -7.89 -10.20
N PRO A 147 -8.20 -7.35 -9.08
CA PRO A 147 -9.02 -6.99 -7.94
C PRO A 147 -10.03 -5.89 -8.29
N PRO A 148 -11.20 -5.86 -7.62
CA PRO A 148 -12.15 -4.76 -7.78
C PRO A 148 -11.56 -3.44 -7.28
N GLU A 149 -12.12 -2.35 -7.78
CA GLU A 149 -11.86 -1.03 -7.24
C GLU A 149 -12.67 -0.84 -5.96
N ILE A 150 -12.01 -0.41 -4.88
CA ILE A 150 -12.64 -0.13 -3.59
C ILE A 150 -12.22 1.26 -3.18
N ASP A 151 -13.17 2.10 -2.80
CA ASP A 151 -12.93 3.45 -2.31
C ASP A 151 -13.82 3.74 -1.10
N ILE A 152 -13.22 4.22 0.00
CA ILE A 152 -13.93 4.68 1.19
C ILE A 152 -13.93 6.20 1.17
N VAL A 153 -15.10 6.80 0.95
CA VAL A 153 -15.26 8.25 0.82
C VAL A 153 -15.73 8.93 2.09
N ARG A 154 -16.18 8.16 3.09
CA ARG A 154 -16.53 8.64 4.43
C ARG A 154 -16.15 7.60 5.50
N PRO A 155 -15.53 8.01 6.64
CA PRO A 155 -14.95 9.33 6.86
C PRO A 155 -13.84 9.63 5.83
N TYR A 156 -13.62 10.89 5.54
CA TYR A 156 -12.50 11.27 4.68
C TYR A 156 -11.18 10.95 5.36
N TRP A 157 -10.16 10.68 4.56
CA TRP A 157 -8.84 10.30 5.03
C TRP A 157 -8.26 11.23 6.09
N PHE A 158 -8.42 12.48 6.07
CA PHE A 158 -7.97 13.43 7.10
C PHE A 158 -9.11 13.99 7.95
N GLU A 159 -10.28 13.38 7.92
CA GLU A 159 -11.41 13.83 8.71
C GLU A 159 -11.17 13.57 10.20
N VAL A 160 -11.02 14.64 10.98
CA VAL A 160 -10.86 14.53 12.43
C VAL A 160 -12.22 14.39 13.07
N LEU A 161 -12.46 13.26 13.70
CA LEU A 161 -13.68 12.99 14.46
C LEU A 161 -13.44 13.27 15.93
N TYR A 162 -13.93 14.39 16.41
CA TYR A 162 -13.83 14.75 17.82
C TYR A 162 -14.88 14.00 18.64
N ARG A 163 -14.42 13.23 19.62
CA ARG A 163 -15.28 12.37 20.46
C ARG A 163 -16.43 13.12 21.15
N ASP A 164 -16.20 14.36 21.58
CA ASP A 164 -17.19 15.21 22.24
C ASP A 164 -18.21 15.82 21.27
N GLN A 165 -17.87 15.89 19.98
CA GLN A 165 -18.72 16.46 18.93
C GLN A 165 -19.54 15.41 18.19
N VAL A 166 -19.08 14.16 18.14
CA VAL A 166 -19.81 13.05 17.51
C VAL A 166 -20.98 12.63 18.42
N LYS A 167 -22.21 12.89 18.01
CA LYS A 167 -23.42 12.63 18.80
C LYS A 167 -24.19 11.37 18.39
N GLY A 168 -23.68 10.61 17.45
CA GLY A 168 -24.34 9.40 16.95
C GLY A 168 -23.38 8.51 16.17
N PRO A 169 -23.92 7.53 15.44
CA PRO A 169 -23.11 6.68 14.57
C PRO A 169 -22.33 7.52 13.53
N VAL A 170 -21.09 7.14 13.30
CA VAL A 170 -20.29 7.71 12.20
C VAL A 170 -20.72 7.04 10.90
N GLU A 171 -21.08 7.85 9.91
CA GLU A 171 -21.39 7.34 8.58
C GLU A 171 -20.15 6.76 7.93
N LEU A 172 -20.20 5.49 7.54
CA LEU A 172 -19.23 4.88 6.66
C LEU A 172 -19.83 4.78 5.26
N LYS A 173 -19.18 5.41 4.29
CA LYS A 173 -19.61 5.41 2.89
C LYS A 173 -18.44 5.04 1.98
N GLY A 174 -18.68 4.11 1.08
CA GLY A 174 -17.72 3.69 0.09
C GLY A 174 -18.38 3.34 -1.24
N THR A 175 -17.55 3.04 -2.22
CA THR A 175 -17.96 2.53 -3.52
C THR A 175 -17.13 1.30 -3.88
N ILE A 176 -17.76 0.35 -4.54
CA ILE A 176 -17.09 -0.84 -5.10
C ILE A 176 -17.41 -0.88 -6.58
N SER A 177 -16.39 -1.06 -7.40
CA SER A 177 -16.53 -1.25 -8.84
C SER A 177 -15.80 -2.53 -9.24
N ALA A 178 -16.55 -3.50 -9.73
CA ALA A 178 -16.05 -4.81 -10.14
C ALA A 178 -16.45 -5.09 -11.61
N PRO A 179 -15.96 -4.33 -12.59
CA PRO A 179 -16.44 -4.41 -13.98
C PRO A 179 -16.11 -5.73 -14.66
N ARG A 180 -15.27 -6.56 -14.06
CA ARG A 180 -14.85 -7.87 -14.59
C ARG A 180 -15.56 -9.04 -13.92
N ALA A 181 -16.34 -8.80 -12.87
CA ALA A 181 -17.10 -9.81 -12.17
C ALA A 181 -18.58 -9.74 -12.53
N THR A 182 -19.26 -10.89 -12.52
CA THR A 182 -20.72 -10.97 -12.69
C THR A 182 -21.46 -10.70 -11.37
N SER A 183 -20.80 -10.97 -10.27
CA SER A 183 -21.27 -10.70 -8.90
C SER A 183 -20.07 -10.57 -7.97
N TYR A 184 -20.26 -9.94 -6.84
CA TYR A 184 -19.28 -9.87 -5.76
C TYR A 184 -19.99 -9.81 -4.41
N ASP A 185 -19.33 -10.32 -3.40
CA ASP A 185 -19.67 -10.13 -2.01
C ASP A 185 -18.68 -9.13 -1.41
N TYR A 186 -19.09 -8.46 -0.35
CA TYR A 186 -18.19 -7.57 0.39
C TYR A 186 -18.35 -7.75 1.88
N VAL A 187 -17.30 -7.48 2.60
CA VAL A 187 -17.30 -7.44 4.05
C VAL A 187 -16.68 -6.12 4.48
N VAL A 188 -17.30 -5.45 5.42
CA VAL A 188 -16.72 -4.26 6.05
C VAL A 188 -16.28 -4.64 7.44
N GLU A 189 -15.01 -4.42 7.70
CA GLU A 189 -14.38 -4.74 8.96
C GLU A 189 -13.81 -3.49 9.62
N TRP A 190 -13.72 -3.50 10.92
CA TRP A 190 -13.14 -2.44 11.72
C TRP A 190 -12.31 -3.01 12.85
N ALA A 191 -11.19 -2.33 13.14
CA ALA A 191 -10.36 -2.60 14.31
C ALA A 191 -9.90 -1.29 14.96
N PRO A 192 -9.76 -1.25 16.29
CA PRO A 192 -9.22 -0.09 16.97
C PRO A 192 -7.70 -0.03 16.83
N GLY A 193 -7.14 1.18 16.85
CA GLY A 193 -5.70 1.39 16.80
C GLY A 193 -5.25 2.01 15.49
N VAL A 194 -3.95 2.15 15.34
CA VAL A 194 -3.31 2.76 14.17
C VAL A 194 -2.73 1.70 13.25
N GLU A 195 -2.30 0.59 13.83
CA GLU A 195 -1.74 -0.58 13.16
C GLU A 195 -2.32 -1.85 13.80
N PRO A 196 -3.63 -2.08 13.64
CA PRO A 196 -4.23 -3.30 14.16
C PRO A 196 -3.75 -4.50 13.35
N LEU A 197 -3.48 -5.61 14.02
CA LEU A 197 -3.26 -6.88 13.35
C LEU A 197 -4.53 -7.34 12.63
N ASP A 198 -4.40 -8.09 11.55
CA ASP A 198 -5.53 -8.62 10.79
C ASP A 198 -6.53 -9.38 11.69
N SER A 199 -6.02 -10.11 12.67
CA SER A 199 -6.83 -10.86 13.64
C SER A 199 -7.69 -9.98 14.57
N MET A 200 -7.43 -8.69 14.64
CA MET A 200 -8.17 -7.74 15.48
C MET A 200 -9.40 -7.16 14.79
N PHE A 201 -9.49 -7.30 13.48
CA PHE A 201 -10.61 -6.79 12.71
C PHE A 201 -11.88 -7.58 13.00
N LYS A 202 -12.99 -6.87 13.06
CA LYS A 202 -14.33 -7.42 13.31
C LYS A 202 -15.27 -6.94 12.22
N VAL A 203 -16.06 -7.86 11.70
CA VAL A 203 -17.10 -7.55 10.72
C VAL A 203 -18.13 -6.61 11.34
N ILE A 204 -18.42 -5.53 10.64
CA ILE A 204 -19.42 -4.53 11.02
C ILE A 204 -20.56 -4.43 10.00
N ALA A 205 -20.35 -4.89 8.75
CA ALA A 205 -21.36 -5.01 7.71
C ALA A 205 -20.95 -6.06 6.65
N GLU A 206 -21.93 -6.63 5.97
CA GLU A 206 -21.79 -7.56 4.84
C GLU A 206 -23.01 -7.49 3.90
#